data_b36bd44b57cead7afc1f87114571c4ae
#
_entry.id   b36bd44b57cead7afc1f87114571c4ae
#
_cell.length_a   1.000
_cell.length_b   1.000
_cell.length_c   1.000
_cell.angle_alpha   90.00
_cell.angle_beta   90.00
_cell.angle_gamma   90.00
#
_symmetry.space_group_name_H-M   'P 1'
#
loop_
_entity.id
_entity.type
_entity.pdbx_description
1 polymer ?
#
loop_
_entity_poly.entity_id
_entity_poly.type
_entity_poly.pdbx_seq_one_letter_code
_entity_poly.pdbx_strand_id
1 'polypeptide(L)'
;MAADVKAERRALIDEVLEAYPEKTAKKRAKHLNVYDEGKPDCGVKSNVKSIPGVMTVRGCAYAGAKGVVWGPVKDMVHVSHGPVGCGHYSWSQRRNYSTGVTGVDSWVTMQVTSDFQERDIVFGGDKKLDKVIDEIETLFPLNHGVSVMSECPVGLIGDDIEAVAKKKSKEIGKIVAPVRCEGFRGVSQSLGHHIANDVMRDYVVDKAADKPFEGTPYDVTI
;
A
#
# COMPACT_ATOMS: atom_id res chain seq x y z
N MET A 1 -21.52 38.99 -8.69
CA MET A 1 -21.63 37.51 -8.81
C MET A 1 -20.41 36.77 -8.24
N ALA A 2 -19.17 36.91 -8.73
CA ALA A 2 -18.03 36.14 -8.17
C ALA A 2 -17.65 36.50 -6.72
N ALA A 3 -17.75 37.77 -6.33
CA ALA A 3 -17.50 38.20 -4.95
C ALA A 3 -18.55 37.67 -3.95
N ASP A 4 -19.78 37.53 -4.41
CA ASP A 4 -20.91 37.02 -3.64
C ASP A 4 -20.76 35.53 -3.31
N VAL A 5 -20.44 34.73 -4.31
CA VAL A 5 -20.18 33.27 -4.17
C VAL A 5 -19.01 32.99 -3.21
N LYS A 6 -18.00 33.85 -3.21
CA LYS A 6 -16.86 33.70 -2.29
C LYS A 6 -17.25 34.01 -0.85
N ALA A 7 -18.09 35.03 -0.65
CA ALA A 7 -18.61 35.37 0.67
C ALA A 7 -19.51 34.28 1.23
N GLU A 8 -20.40 33.71 0.40
CA GLU A 8 -21.26 32.59 0.78
C GLU A 8 -20.46 31.35 1.15
N ARG A 9 -19.45 30.99 0.33
CA ARG A 9 -18.55 29.84 0.64
C ARG A 9 -17.76 30.06 1.93
N ARG A 10 -17.36 31.29 2.23
CA ARG A 10 -16.69 31.64 3.46
C ARG A 10 -17.62 31.51 4.68
N ALA A 11 -18.82 32.04 4.57
CA ALA A 11 -19.82 31.91 5.62
C ALA A 11 -20.16 30.44 5.94
N LEU A 12 -20.28 29.58 4.93
CA LEU A 12 -20.46 28.16 5.12
C LEU A 12 -19.30 27.48 5.87
N ILE A 13 -18.05 27.88 5.56
CA ILE A 13 -16.88 27.36 6.28
C ILE A 13 -16.91 27.80 7.74
N ASP A 14 -17.25 29.06 8.01
CA ASP A 14 -17.30 29.60 9.35
C ASP A 14 -18.41 28.90 10.18
N GLU A 15 -19.58 28.68 9.59
CA GLU A 15 -20.66 27.90 10.20
C GLU A 15 -20.23 26.47 10.57
N VAL A 16 -19.55 25.76 9.64
CA VAL A 16 -19.02 24.42 9.91
C VAL A 16 -17.98 24.44 11.01
N LEU A 17 -17.14 25.45 11.08
CA LEU A 17 -16.10 25.59 12.09
C LEU A 17 -16.67 25.89 13.49
N GLU A 18 -17.79 26.58 13.58
CA GLU A 18 -18.48 26.87 14.86
C GLU A 18 -18.96 25.59 15.56
N ALA A 19 -19.21 24.50 14.82
CA ALA A 19 -19.59 23.21 15.39
C ALA A 19 -18.44 22.50 16.15
N TYR A 20 -17.21 23.01 16.08
CA TYR A 20 -16.05 22.42 16.75
C TYR A 20 -15.58 23.23 17.96
N PRO A 21 -14.93 22.60 18.96
CA PRO A 21 -14.25 23.33 20.03
C PRO A 21 -13.27 24.36 19.48
N GLU A 22 -13.23 25.55 20.07
CA GLU A 22 -12.48 26.72 19.56
C GLU A 22 -11.03 26.42 19.15
N LYS A 23 -10.30 25.64 19.97
CA LYS A 23 -8.91 25.22 19.67
C LYS A 23 -8.84 24.39 18.39
N THR A 24 -9.81 23.53 18.17
CA THR A 24 -9.90 22.66 16.99
C THR A 24 -10.31 23.48 15.77
N ALA A 25 -11.28 24.36 15.89
CA ALA A 25 -11.72 25.27 14.84
C ALA A 25 -10.57 26.15 14.34
N LYS A 26 -9.84 26.80 15.23
CA LYS A 26 -8.66 27.62 14.89
C LYS A 26 -7.56 26.81 14.18
N LYS A 27 -7.35 25.57 14.58
CA LYS A 27 -6.37 24.68 13.93
C LYS A 27 -6.81 24.30 12.52
N ARG A 28 -8.10 23.97 12.35
CA ARG A 28 -8.66 23.56 11.06
C ARG A 28 -8.77 24.72 10.07
N ALA A 29 -9.16 25.90 10.53
CA ALA A 29 -9.29 27.10 9.70
C ALA A 29 -8.01 27.44 8.91
N LYS A 30 -6.85 27.15 9.47
CA LYS A 30 -5.55 27.39 8.82
C LYS A 30 -5.30 26.51 7.58
N HIS A 31 -6.08 25.46 7.41
CA HIS A 31 -5.93 24.49 6.35
C HIS A 31 -7.10 24.48 5.36
N LEU A 32 -8.06 25.36 5.56
CA LEU A 32 -9.19 25.53 4.67
C LEU A 32 -8.95 26.74 3.75
N ASN A 33 -9.02 26.50 2.46
CA ASN A 33 -8.93 27.54 1.45
C ASN A 33 -10.19 27.54 0.59
N VAL A 34 -10.75 28.72 0.32
CA VAL A 34 -11.82 28.88 -0.64
C VAL A 34 -11.22 28.89 -2.02
N TYR A 35 -11.62 27.95 -2.86
CA TYR A 35 -11.20 27.92 -4.25
C TYR A 35 -11.81 29.09 -5.03
N ASP A 36 -10.98 29.79 -5.75
CA ASP A 36 -11.35 30.92 -6.59
C ASP A 36 -11.00 30.57 -8.05
N GLU A 37 -12.02 30.26 -8.83
CA GLU A 37 -11.85 29.88 -10.25
C GLU A 37 -11.19 30.96 -11.12
N GLY A 38 -11.27 32.22 -10.68
CA GLY A 38 -10.63 33.34 -11.37
C GLY A 38 -9.13 33.49 -11.12
N LYS A 39 -8.55 32.68 -10.24
CA LYS A 39 -7.12 32.74 -9.93
C LYS A 39 -6.41 31.45 -10.36
N PRO A 40 -5.38 31.56 -11.21
CA PRO A 40 -4.63 30.39 -11.68
C PRO A 40 -3.89 29.66 -10.55
N ASP A 41 -3.58 30.35 -9.44
CA ASP A 41 -3.00 29.75 -8.24
C ASP A 41 -4.03 29.80 -7.10
N CYS A 42 -4.70 28.67 -6.87
CA CYS A 42 -5.68 28.54 -5.78
C CYS A 42 -5.02 28.32 -4.41
N GLY A 43 -3.71 28.36 -4.31
CA GLY A 43 -2.97 28.12 -3.06
C GLY A 43 -3.04 26.67 -2.57
N VAL A 44 -3.67 25.76 -3.33
CA VAL A 44 -3.70 24.33 -3.02
C VAL A 44 -2.38 23.70 -3.45
N LYS A 45 -1.60 23.26 -2.48
CA LYS A 45 -0.35 22.53 -2.74
C LYS A 45 -0.62 21.03 -2.65
N SER A 46 -0.26 20.31 -3.71
CA SER A 46 -0.25 18.85 -3.68
C SER A 46 0.84 18.34 -2.71
N ASN A 47 0.63 17.16 -2.14
CA ASN A 47 1.59 16.49 -1.25
C ASN A 47 1.93 17.21 0.07
N VAL A 48 1.07 18.08 0.55
CA VAL A 48 1.19 18.61 1.92
C VAL A 48 0.90 17.51 2.93
N LYS A 49 1.62 17.52 4.05
CA LYS A 49 1.38 16.57 5.15
C LYS A 49 -0.09 16.52 5.52
N SER A 50 -0.60 15.31 5.70
CA SER A 50 -1.95 15.12 6.23
C SER A 50 -2.08 15.75 7.61
N ILE A 51 -3.24 16.35 7.86
CA ILE A 51 -3.55 16.95 9.14
C ILE A 51 -4.27 15.90 9.98
N PRO A 52 -3.90 15.73 11.26
CA PRO A 52 -4.60 14.79 12.11
C PRO A 52 -6.12 15.00 12.10
N GLY A 53 -6.87 13.93 11.83
CA GLY A 53 -8.32 13.94 11.73
C GLY A 53 -8.88 14.34 10.35
N VAL A 54 -8.04 14.60 9.36
CA VAL A 54 -8.46 14.78 7.97
C VAL A 54 -8.16 13.51 7.19
N MET A 55 -9.20 12.89 6.65
CA MET A 55 -9.02 11.74 5.75
C MET A 55 -8.41 12.19 4.44
N THR A 56 -7.39 11.47 3.98
CA THR A 56 -6.85 11.66 2.64
C THR A 56 -7.44 10.63 1.70
N VAL A 57 -7.76 11.05 0.48
CA VAL A 57 -8.19 10.13 -0.59
C VAL A 57 -7.05 9.29 -1.17
N ARG A 58 -5.82 9.52 -0.71
CA ARG A 58 -4.62 8.90 -1.26
C ARG A 58 -4.27 7.55 -0.63
N GLY A 59 -5.00 7.13 0.38
CA GLY A 59 -4.70 5.90 1.10
C GLY A 59 -3.42 5.99 1.96
N CYS A 60 -2.94 4.84 2.40
CA CYS A 60 -1.79 4.69 3.29
C CYS A 60 -0.59 4.05 2.58
N ALA A 61 0.56 3.93 3.27
CA ALA A 61 1.75 3.30 2.73
C ALA A 61 1.51 1.84 2.28
N TYR A 62 0.76 1.06 3.05
CA TYR A 62 0.36 -0.30 2.66
C TYR A 62 -0.43 -0.31 1.34
N ALA A 63 -1.39 0.59 1.18
CA ALA A 63 -2.16 0.68 -0.06
C ALA A 63 -1.28 1.02 -1.27
N GLY A 64 -0.26 1.86 -1.08
CA GLY A 64 0.73 2.18 -2.11
C GLY A 64 1.61 1.00 -2.46
N ALA A 65 2.16 0.34 -1.47
CA ALA A 65 3.06 -0.79 -1.68
C ALA A 65 2.35 -1.98 -2.30
N LYS A 66 1.31 -2.49 -1.64
CA LYS A 66 0.56 -3.64 -2.11
C LYS A 66 -0.35 -3.31 -3.28
N GLY A 67 -1.12 -2.24 -3.15
CA GLY A 67 -2.13 -1.90 -4.15
C GLY A 67 -1.54 -1.48 -5.49
N VAL A 68 -0.37 -0.85 -5.54
CA VAL A 68 0.18 -0.25 -6.75
C VAL A 68 1.40 -0.98 -7.29
N VAL A 69 2.36 -1.34 -6.44
CA VAL A 69 3.64 -1.89 -6.88
C VAL A 69 3.62 -3.42 -6.92
N TRP A 70 3.44 -4.09 -5.77
CA TRP A 70 3.55 -5.55 -5.70
C TRP A 70 2.30 -6.27 -6.16
N GLY A 71 1.12 -5.81 -5.78
CA GLY A 71 -0.13 -6.51 -6.08
C GLY A 71 -0.38 -6.79 -7.57
N PRO A 72 0.05 -5.94 -8.53
CA PRO A 72 -0.03 -6.23 -9.96
C PRO A 72 0.98 -7.24 -10.48
N VAL A 73 2.02 -7.57 -9.71
CA VAL A 73 3.04 -8.54 -10.14
C VAL A 73 2.40 -9.92 -10.28
N LYS A 74 2.50 -10.50 -11.46
CA LYS A 74 2.04 -11.85 -11.75
C LYS A 74 3.11 -12.87 -11.37
N ASP A 75 2.72 -14.11 -11.28
CA ASP A 75 3.58 -15.26 -10.95
C ASP A 75 4.17 -15.27 -9.53
N MET A 76 3.74 -14.34 -8.68
CA MET A 76 4.08 -14.30 -7.26
C MET A 76 2.82 -14.36 -6.40
N VAL A 77 2.93 -14.93 -5.22
CA VAL A 77 1.87 -14.89 -4.21
C VAL A 77 2.10 -13.71 -3.27
N HIS A 78 1.07 -12.91 -3.04
CA HIS A 78 1.13 -11.71 -2.23
C HIS A 78 0.46 -11.94 -0.87
N VAL A 79 1.26 -12.01 0.18
CA VAL A 79 0.78 -12.18 1.55
C VAL A 79 0.52 -10.83 2.18
N SER A 80 -0.72 -10.61 2.61
CA SER A 80 -1.06 -9.54 3.55
C SER A 80 -0.87 -10.08 4.96
N HIS A 81 0.25 -9.70 5.59
CA HIS A 81 0.57 -10.15 6.93
C HIS A 81 -0.03 -9.22 7.96
N GLY A 82 -1.13 -9.66 8.54
CA GLY A 82 -1.95 -8.91 9.46
C GLY A 82 -3.43 -9.35 9.44
N PRO A 83 -4.34 -8.52 9.95
CA PRO A 83 -5.78 -8.78 9.91
C PRO A 83 -6.32 -8.81 8.48
N VAL A 84 -7.42 -9.55 8.27
CA VAL A 84 -7.99 -9.77 6.94
C VAL A 84 -8.43 -8.48 6.21
N GLY A 85 -8.73 -7.40 6.92
CA GLY A 85 -9.34 -6.20 6.37
C GLY A 85 -8.51 -5.53 5.28
N CYS A 86 -7.25 -5.20 5.56
CA CYS A 86 -6.36 -4.55 4.59
C CYS A 86 -6.10 -5.47 3.39
N GLY A 87 -5.92 -6.76 3.62
CA GLY A 87 -5.78 -7.77 2.58
C GLY A 87 -6.98 -7.82 1.66
N HIS A 88 -8.18 -7.91 2.22
CA HIS A 88 -9.44 -7.98 1.49
C HIS A 88 -9.70 -6.72 0.64
N TYR A 89 -9.61 -5.54 1.23
CA TYR A 89 -9.88 -4.30 0.51
C TYR A 89 -8.86 -4.04 -0.60
N SER A 90 -7.59 -4.29 -0.37
CA SER A 90 -6.57 -4.13 -1.40
C SER A 90 -6.74 -5.14 -2.55
N TRP A 91 -7.21 -6.35 -2.27
CA TRP A 91 -7.53 -7.33 -3.30
C TRP A 91 -8.78 -6.93 -4.10
N SER A 92 -9.85 -6.52 -3.43
CA SER A 92 -11.11 -6.15 -4.10
C SER A 92 -10.94 -4.97 -5.06
N GLN A 93 -10.11 -4.01 -4.72
CA GLN A 93 -9.78 -2.89 -5.60
C GLN A 93 -9.02 -3.34 -6.85
N ARG A 94 -8.19 -4.38 -6.75
CA ARG A 94 -7.36 -4.88 -7.85
C ARG A 94 -8.05 -5.92 -8.74
N ARG A 95 -9.09 -6.55 -8.25
CA ARG A 95 -9.85 -7.54 -9.00
C ARG A 95 -10.27 -7.07 -10.40
N ASN A 96 -10.65 -5.81 -10.52
CA ASN A 96 -11.10 -5.23 -11.78
C ASN A 96 -9.95 -4.92 -12.76
N TYR A 97 -8.71 -4.87 -12.29
CA TYR A 97 -7.53 -4.59 -13.11
C TYR A 97 -6.79 -5.86 -13.54
N SER A 98 -7.10 -6.99 -12.93
CA SER A 98 -6.46 -8.28 -13.24
C SER A 98 -7.17 -9.06 -14.34
N THR A 99 -8.35 -8.65 -14.75
CA THR A 99 -9.05 -9.21 -15.90
C THR A 99 -8.56 -8.48 -17.16
N GLY A 100 -7.61 -9.08 -17.87
CA GLY A 100 -7.19 -8.58 -19.16
C GLY A 100 -8.37 -8.49 -20.14
N VAL A 101 -8.31 -7.53 -21.03
CA VAL A 101 -9.36 -7.26 -22.06
C VAL A 101 -9.63 -8.50 -22.94
N THR A 102 -8.69 -9.41 -23.02
CA THR A 102 -8.74 -10.59 -23.89
C THR A 102 -9.06 -11.90 -23.17
N GLY A 103 -9.26 -11.87 -21.85
CA GLY A 103 -9.45 -13.09 -21.04
C GLY A 103 -8.20 -13.99 -20.90
N VAL A 104 -7.16 -13.74 -21.67
CA VAL A 104 -5.90 -14.48 -21.63
C VAL A 104 -5.07 -14.08 -20.41
N ASP A 105 -5.26 -12.86 -19.92
CA ASP A 105 -4.61 -12.31 -18.74
C ASP A 105 -5.47 -12.47 -17.46
N SER A 106 -6.41 -13.37 -17.44
CA SER A 106 -7.29 -13.66 -16.31
C SER A 106 -6.59 -14.34 -15.13
N TRP A 107 -5.27 -14.28 -15.07
CA TRP A 107 -4.50 -14.66 -13.89
C TRP A 107 -4.86 -13.71 -12.76
N VAL A 108 -5.75 -14.18 -11.92
CA VAL A 108 -6.03 -13.51 -10.65
C VAL A 108 -4.71 -13.43 -9.91
N THR A 109 -4.30 -12.23 -9.55
CA THR A 109 -3.16 -12.07 -8.66
C THR A 109 -3.41 -12.91 -7.41
N MET A 110 -2.51 -13.84 -7.11
CA MET A 110 -2.64 -14.74 -5.97
C MET A 110 -2.44 -13.95 -4.68
N GLN A 111 -3.53 -13.76 -3.95
CA GLN A 111 -3.57 -12.94 -2.74
C GLN A 111 -3.92 -13.82 -1.55
N VAL A 112 -3.11 -13.77 -0.52
CA VAL A 112 -3.29 -14.53 0.72
C VAL A 112 -3.21 -13.57 1.90
N THR A 113 -3.91 -13.84 2.97
CA THR A 113 -3.79 -13.13 4.24
C THR A 113 -3.35 -14.10 5.33
N SER A 114 -2.55 -13.63 6.27
CA SER A 114 -2.24 -14.39 7.47
C SER A 114 -3.37 -14.38 8.50
N ASP A 115 -4.40 -13.55 8.29
CA ASP A 115 -5.60 -13.50 9.14
C ASP A 115 -5.28 -13.41 10.64
N PHE A 116 -4.64 -12.31 11.04
CA PHE A 116 -4.33 -12.06 12.45
C PHE A 116 -5.58 -12.02 13.31
N GLN A 117 -5.52 -12.75 14.40
CA GLN A 117 -6.49 -12.72 15.49
C GLN A 117 -5.85 -12.08 16.73
N GLU A 118 -6.64 -11.81 17.77
CA GLU A 118 -6.14 -11.21 19.01
C GLU A 118 -4.95 -11.99 19.59
N ARG A 119 -4.96 -13.32 19.47
CA ARG A 119 -3.86 -14.17 19.91
C ARG A 119 -2.54 -13.82 19.22
N ASP A 120 -2.59 -13.53 17.91
CA ASP A 120 -1.39 -13.22 17.12
C ASP A 120 -0.84 -11.83 17.50
N ILE A 121 -1.73 -10.91 17.90
CA ILE A 121 -1.32 -9.61 18.42
C ILE A 121 -0.59 -9.74 19.75
N VAL A 122 -1.00 -10.68 20.62
CA VAL A 122 -0.40 -10.86 21.94
C VAL A 122 0.91 -11.65 21.89
N PHE A 123 0.98 -12.67 21.04
CA PHE A 123 2.10 -13.63 21.02
C PHE A 123 3.03 -13.50 19.81
N GLY A 124 2.76 -12.58 18.91
CA GLY A 124 3.48 -12.41 17.64
C GLY A 124 2.97 -13.31 16.53
N GLY A 125 3.16 -12.87 15.29
CA GLY A 125 2.69 -13.53 14.07
C GLY A 125 3.76 -14.27 13.26
N ASP A 126 5.04 -14.21 13.65
CA ASP A 126 6.13 -14.80 12.88
C ASP A 126 5.93 -16.29 12.57
N LYS A 127 5.47 -17.07 13.56
CA LYS A 127 5.17 -18.50 13.38
C LYS A 127 4.00 -18.73 12.41
N LYS A 128 3.03 -17.83 12.44
CA LYS A 128 1.88 -17.89 11.54
C LYS A 128 2.31 -17.56 10.12
N LEU A 129 3.17 -16.55 9.94
CA LEU A 129 3.74 -16.21 8.64
C LEU A 129 4.55 -17.38 8.06
N ASP A 130 5.41 -17.99 8.88
CA ASP A 130 6.21 -19.15 8.50
C ASP A 130 5.32 -20.29 7.96
N LYS A 131 4.23 -20.61 8.67
CA LYS A 131 3.26 -21.61 8.26
C LYS A 131 2.49 -21.23 6.99
N VAL A 132 2.06 -19.97 6.87
CA VAL A 132 1.35 -19.48 5.67
C VAL A 132 2.20 -19.63 4.41
N ILE A 133 3.51 -19.38 4.50
CA ILE A 133 4.41 -19.57 3.35
C ILE A 133 4.51 -21.04 2.97
N ASP A 134 4.54 -21.99 3.92
CA ASP A 134 4.52 -23.42 3.62
C ASP A 134 3.20 -23.86 2.96
N GLU A 135 2.09 -23.30 3.43
CA GLU A 135 0.77 -23.56 2.83
C GLU A 135 0.70 -23.01 1.39
N ILE A 136 1.30 -21.85 1.14
CA ILE A 136 1.39 -21.26 -0.20
C ILE A 136 2.15 -22.19 -1.15
N GLU A 137 3.27 -22.74 -0.74
CA GLU A 137 4.05 -23.68 -1.58
C GLU A 137 3.24 -24.95 -1.92
N THR A 138 2.38 -25.37 -1.01
CA THR A 138 1.49 -26.52 -1.24
C THR A 138 0.34 -26.18 -2.19
N LEU A 139 -0.28 -25.00 -2.00
CA LEU A 139 -1.48 -24.61 -2.76
C LEU A 139 -1.15 -24.00 -4.13
N PHE A 140 -0.01 -23.34 -4.25
CA PHE A 140 0.42 -22.62 -5.45
C PHE A 140 1.84 -23.01 -5.87
N PRO A 141 2.12 -24.30 -6.14
CA PRO A 141 3.49 -24.80 -6.36
C PRO A 141 4.21 -24.17 -7.56
N LEU A 142 3.46 -23.62 -8.51
CA LEU A 142 3.99 -22.98 -9.72
C LEU A 142 4.34 -21.49 -9.51
N ASN A 143 4.17 -20.94 -8.30
CA ASN A 143 4.58 -19.56 -8.03
C ASN A 143 6.09 -19.41 -8.17
N HIS A 144 6.56 -18.24 -8.62
CA HIS A 144 7.99 -17.92 -8.71
C HIS A 144 8.53 -17.19 -7.45
N GLY A 145 7.67 -16.86 -6.51
CA GLY A 145 8.06 -16.22 -5.27
C GLY A 145 6.87 -15.73 -4.44
N VAL A 146 7.19 -15.25 -3.27
CA VAL A 146 6.23 -14.73 -2.30
C VAL A 146 6.64 -13.31 -1.92
N SER A 147 5.71 -12.38 -1.91
CA SER A 147 5.92 -11.07 -1.30
C SER A 147 5.10 -10.97 -0.01
N VAL A 148 5.71 -10.48 1.05
CA VAL A 148 5.10 -10.35 2.37
C VAL A 148 4.95 -8.87 2.70
N MET A 149 3.72 -8.37 2.77
CA MET A 149 3.42 -6.98 3.13
C MET A 149 2.98 -6.90 4.58
N SER A 150 3.73 -6.15 5.38
CA SER A 150 3.36 -5.91 6.77
C SER A 150 2.20 -4.92 6.87
N GLU A 151 1.17 -5.30 7.61
CA GLU A 151 0.08 -4.42 8.00
C GLU A 151 0.40 -3.66 9.31
N CYS A 152 -0.42 -2.69 9.68
CA CYS A 152 -0.15 -1.85 10.85
C CYS A 152 0.09 -2.62 12.15
N PRO A 153 -0.71 -3.63 12.51
CA PRO A 153 -0.48 -4.39 13.75
C PRO A 153 0.88 -5.07 13.80
N VAL A 154 1.35 -5.61 12.67
CA VAL A 154 2.65 -6.28 12.55
C VAL A 154 3.80 -5.35 12.94
N GLY A 155 3.79 -4.12 12.44
CA GLY A 155 4.80 -3.13 12.80
C GLY A 155 4.70 -2.64 14.26
N LEU A 156 3.49 -2.66 14.85
CA LEU A 156 3.29 -2.25 16.23
C LEU A 156 3.76 -3.30 17.23
N ILE A 157 3.55 -4.59 16.94
CA ILE A 157 3.99 -5.69 17.80
C ILE A 157 5.46 -6.07 17.60
N GLY A 158 6.08 -5.58 16.50
CA GLY A 158 7.50 -5.78 16.22
C GLY A 158 7.85 -7.14 15.62
N ASP A 159 6.95 -7.77 14.87
CA ASP A 159 7.25 -8.99 14.13
C ASP A 159 8.41 -8.79 13.15
N ASP A 160 9.27 -9.80 13.05
CA ASP A 160 10.44 -9.79 12.17
C ASP A 160 10.18 -10.53 10.84
N ILE A 161 9.39 -9.90 9.98
CA ILE A 161 9.08 -10.46 8.66
C ILE A 161 10.33 -10.69 7.78
N GLU A 162 11.42 -9.95 8.04
CA GLU A 162 12.67 -10.08 7.28
C GLU A 162 13.40 -11.36 7.66
N ALA A 163 13.45 -11.69 8.96
CA ALA A 163 14.04 -12.94 9.42
C ALA A 163 13.27 -14.15 8.88
N VAL A 164 11.94 -14.11 8.93
CA VAL A 164 11.07 -15.17 8.37
C VAL A 164 11.28 -15.29 6.86
N ALA A 165 11.26 -14.18 6.13
CA ALA A 165 11.46 -14.16 4.68
C ALA A 165 12.82 -14.74 4.28
N LYS A 166 13.89 -14.34 4.96
CA LYS A 166 15.25 -14.83 4.72
C LYS A 166 15.38 -16.34 4.97
N LYS A 167 14.76 -16.83 6.05
CA LYS A 167 14.70 -18.25 6.37
C LYS A 167 13.95 -19.00 5.27
N LYS A 168 12.74 -18.59 4.95
CA LYS A 168 11.88 -19.25 3.97
C LYS A 168 12.45 -19.22 2.55
N SER A 169 13.03 -18.10 2.13
CA SER A 169 13.70 -18.04 0.82
C SER A 169 14.78 -19.09 0.65
N LYS A 170 15.53 -19.43 1.72
CA LYS A 170 16.53 -20.50 1.70
C LYS A 170 15.90 -21.89 1.68
N GLU A 171 14.80 -22.08 2.42
CA GLU A 171 14.11 -23.37 2.53
C GLU A 171 13.42 -23.76 1.23
N ILE A 172 12.72 -22.82 0.60
CA ILE A 172 11.94 -23.09 -0.62
C ILE A 172 12.71 -22.86 -1.92
N GLY A 173 13.87 -22.19 -1.85
CA GLY A 173 14.69 -21.88 -3.04
C GLY A 173 14.09 -20.82 -3.97
N LYS A 174 13.12 -20.03 -3.49
CA LYS A 174 12.44 -18.98 -4.23
C LYS A 174 12.62 -17.62 -3.56
N ILE A 175 12.26 -16.55 -4.27
CA ILE A 175 12.26 -15.21 -3.72
C ILE A 175 11.15 -15.10 -2.66
N VAL A 176 11.51 -14.66 -1.46
CA VAL A 176 10.55 -14.20 -0.44
C VAL A 176 10.90 -12.76 -0.10
N ALA A 177 10.09 -11.81 -0.54
CA ALA A 177 10.37 -10.39 -0.45
C ALA A 177 9.59 -9.75 0.72
N PRO A 178 10.25 -9.32 1.81
CA PRO A 178 9.60 -8.66 2.93
C PRO A 178 9.43 -7.17 2.63
N VAL A 179 8.21 -6.67 2.66
CA VAL A 179 7.87 -5.27 2.39
C VAL A 179 7.30 -4.65 3.67
N ARG A 180 8.11 -3.88 4.38
CA ARG A 180 7.69 -3.14 5.57
C ARG A 180 6.93 -1.87 5.18
N CYS A 181 5.64 -2.04 4.96
CA CYS A 181 4.79 -0.98 4.41
C CYS A 181 3.60 -0.62 5.31
N GLU A 182 3.74 -0.75 6.60
CA GLU A 182 2.70 -0.45 7.57
C GLU A 182 2.06 0.91 7.28
N GLY A 183 0.74 0.97 7.29
CA GLY A 183 -0.02 2.13 6.84
C GLY A 183 0.32 3.44 7.55
N PHE A 184 0.75 3.36 8.81
CA PHE A 184 1.14 4.52 9.62
C PHE A 184 2.52 5.11 9.30
N ARG A 185 3.36 4.43 8.51
CA ARG A 185 4.73 4.91 8.22
C ARG A 185 4.74 6.24 7.49
N GLY A 186 3.72 6.53 6.73
CA GLY A 186 3.63 7.77 5.96
C GLY A 186 2.23 8.33 5.89
N VAL A 187 2.16 9.57 5.44
CA VAL A 187 0.91 10.33 5.31
C VAL A 187 0.18 10.08 4.01
N SER A 188 0.76 9.29 3.12
CA SER A 188 0.18 8.96 1.82
C SER A 188 0.75 7.66 1.26
N GLN A 189 0.07 7.10 0.28
CA GLN A 189 0.54 5.90 -0.43
C GLN A 189 1.86 6.10 -1.19
N SER A 190 2.28 7.34 -1.47
CA SER A 190 3.54 7.59 -2.20
C SER A 190 4.77 7.05 -1.48
N LEU A 191 4.81 7.11 -0.14
CA LEU A 191 5.89 6.46 0.60
C LEU A 191 5.87 4.95 0.42
N GLY A 192 4.68 4.35 0.35
CA GLY A 192 4.53 2.92 0.05
C GLY A 192 5.10 2.54 -1.32
N HIS A 193 4.94 3.39 -2.33
CA HIS A 193 5.57 3.19 -3.63
C HIS A 193 7.10 3.15 -3.53
N HIS A 194 7.71 4.09 -2.80
CA HIS A 194 9.16 4.13 -2.62
C HIS A 194 9.68 2.88 -1.91
N ILE A 195 9.09 2.53 -0.76
CA ILE A 195 9.44 1.32 -0.02
C ILE A 195 9.34 0.07 -0.91
N ALA A 196 8.23 -0.05 -1.63
CA ALA A 196 7.96 -1.20 -2.47
C ALA A 196 8.91 -1.31 -3.66
N ASN A 197 9.27 -0.19 -4.28
CA ASN A 197 10.23 -0.14 -5.38
C ASN A 197 11.65 -0.48 -4.92
N ASP A 198 12.07 -0.01 -3.73
CA ASP A 198 13.36 -0.37 -3.16
C ASP A 198 13.45 -1.89 -2.92
N VAL A 199 12.41 -2.49 -2.33
CA VAL A 199 12.37 -3.94 -2.14
C VAL A 199 12.32 -4.69 -3.49
N MET A 200 11.60 -4.17 -4.49
CA MET A 200 11.58 -4.76 -5.84
C MET A 200 12.98 -4.75 -6.46
N ARG A 201 13.69 -3.64 -6.36
CA ARG A 201 15.07 -3.54 -6.81
C ARG A 201 15.93 -4.60 -6.11
N ASP A 202 15.96 -4.61 -4.78
CA ASP A 202 16.90 -5.40 -3.99
C ASP A 202 16.64 -6.92 -4.08
N TYR A 203 15.38 -7.33 -4.19
CA TYR A 203 15.01 -8.75 -4.17
C TYR A 203 14.72 -9.35 -5.55
N VAL A 204 14.41 -8.55 -6.55
CA VAL A 204 14.04 -9.02 -7.89
C VAL A 204 15.03 -8.53 -8.94
N VAL A 205 15.19 -7.20 -9.09
CA VAL A 205 15.96 -6.61 -10.19
C VAL A 205 17.44 -6.90 -10.02
N ASP A 206 18.03 -6.60 -8.86
CA ASP A 206 19.46 -6.81 -8.60
C ASP A 206 19.84 -8.30 -8.66
N LYS A 207 18.91 -9.17 -8.26
CA LYS A 207 19.10 -10.63 -8.36
C LYS A 207 19.03 -11.15 -9.79
N ALA A 208 18.30 -10.48 -10.67
CA ALA A 208 18.20 -10.83 -12.07
C ALA A 208 19.39 -10.31 -12.90
N ALA A 209 20.07 -9.26 -12.44
CA ALA A 209 21.19 -8.64 -13.14
C ALA A 209 22.38 -9.59 -13.38
N ASP A 210 22.53 -10.61 -12.53
CA ASP A 210 23.59 -11.63 -12.67
C ASP A 210 23.29 -12.68 -13.75
N LYS A 211 22.12 -12.66 -14.36
CA LYS A 211 21.74 -13.56 -15.45
C LYS A 211 21.94 -12.84 -16.78
N PRO A 212 22.65 -13.44 -17.76
CA PRO A 212 22.72 -12.87 -19.08
C PRO A 212 21.31 -12.69 -19.64
N PHE A 213 20.98 -11.47 -20.04
CA PHE A 213 19.73 -11.16 -20.71
C PHE A 213 19.77 -11.81 -22.09
N GLU A 214 19.07 -12.91 -22.28
CA GLU A 214 18.82 -13.49 -23.59
C GLU A 214 17.73 -12.64 -24.23
N GLY A 215 18.19 -11.68 -25.02
CA GLY A 215 17.42 -10.54 -25.43
C GLY A 215 16.13 -10.81 -26.18
N THR A 216 15.11 -10.10 -25.84
CA THR A 216 14.08 -9.71 -26.79
C THR A 216 14.56 -8.49 -27.58
N PRO A 217 14.24 -8.36 -28.87
CA PRO A 217 14.73 -7.27 -29.72
C PRO A 217 14.06 -5.93 -29.45
N TYR A 218 13.52 -5.72 -28.27
CA TYR A 218 12.84 -4.49 -27.89
C TYR A 218 13.67 -3.72 -26.89
N ASP A 219 14.13 -2.55 -27.29
CA ASP A 219 14.62 -1.55 -26.36
C ASP A 219 13.46 -1.15 -25.41
N VAL A 220 13.76 -1.00 -24.14
CA VAL A 220 12.80 -0.49 -23.18
C VAL A 220 12.52 0.95 -23.55
N THR A 221 11.37 1.19 -24.09
CA THR A 221 10.86 2.56 -24.27
C THR A 221 9.98 2.87 -23.06
N ILE A 222 10.35 3.89 -22.32
CA ILE A 222 9.56 4.43 -21.21
C ILE A 222 8.56 5.43 -21.77
#